data_3db1bc1fc0c00e82dbbeaa1b275eef95
#
_entry.id   3db1bc1fc0c00e82dbbeaa1b275eef95
#
_cell.length_a   1.000
_cell.length_b   1.000
_cell.length_c   1.000
_cell.angle_alpha   90.00
_cell.angle_beta   90.00
_cell.angle_gamma   90.00
#
_symmetry.space_group_name_H-M   'P 1'
#
loop_
_entity.id
_entity.type
_entity.pdbx_description
1 polymer ?
#
loop_
_entity_poly.entity_id
_entity_poly.type
_entity_poly.pdbx_seq_one_letter_code
_entity_poly.pdbx_strand_id
1 'polypeptide(L)'
;MTESWNGSSWTELNNLNTAGAYVAGGGTQTSALCSQGGDRPAQNESWDGTSWSEISEQNTYRDQSGGSADSNVSGLIYAGEAPPVTTITEAWNGTTWTEVADMGTARSLGSGATGGQSGGASSALGVGGQIAPGARTGLTEEWVAADIQVKTLTTS
;
A
#
# COMPACT_ATOMS: atom_id res chain seq x y z
N MET A 1 -1.67 -17.43 -1.67
CA MET A 1 -3.07 -17.91 -1.52
C MET A 1 -3.93 -16.67 -1.39
N THR A 2 -5.03 -16.63 -2.10
CA THR A 2 -6.06 -15.57 -2.01
C THR A 2 -7.35 -16.21 -1.53
N GLU A 3 -8.00 -15.58 -0.57
CA GLU A 3 -9.26 -16.07 -0.01
C GLU A 3 -10.26 -14.92 0.12
N SER A 4 -11.53 -15.20 -0.10
CA SER A 4 -12.64 -14.25 0.10
C SER A 4 -13.45 -14.60 1.33
N TRP A 5 -13.94 -13.59 2.04
CA TRP A 5 -14.80 -13.73 3.22
C TRP A 5 -16.25 -13.36 2.89
N ASN A 6 -17.20 -14.23 3.17
CA ASN A 6 -18.62 -14.03 2.88
C ASN A 6 -19.47 -13.62 4.10
N GLY A 7 -18.83 -13.31 5.23
CA GLY A 7 -19.51 -13.02 6.50
C GLY A 7 -19.53 -14.20 7.48
N SER A 8 -19.25 -15.43 7.01
CA SER A 8 -19.24 -16.64 7.84
C SER A 8 -18.10 -17.60 7.58
N SER A 9 -17.56 -17.62 6.36
CA SER A 9 -16.48 -18.54 5.96
C SER A 9 -15.55 -17.92 4.94
N TRP A 10 -14.30 -18.38 4.93
CA TRP A 10 -13.32 -18.09 3.88
C TRP A 10 -13.46 -19.09 2.74
N THR A 11 -13.28 -18.64 1.53
CA THR A 11 -13.28 -19.45 0.30
C THR A 11 -12.03 -19.15 -0.50
N GLU A 12 -11.29 -20.17 -0.87
CA GLU A 12 -10.08 -20.03 -1.68
C GLU A 12 -10.44 -19.59 -3.10
N LEU A 13 -9.67 -18.61 -3.61
CA LEU A 13 -9.77 -18.04 -4.95
C LEU A 13 -8.46 -18.28 -5.71
N ASN A 14 -8.36 -17.73 -6.93
CA ASN A 14 -7.14 -17.78 -7.72
C ASN A 14 -6.00 -17.03 -7.02
N ASN A 15 -4.86 -17.66 -6.99
CA ASN A 15 -3.67 -17.12 -6.33
C ASN A 15 -3.00 -16.01 -7.15
N LEU A 16 -2.19 -15.19 -6.48
CA LEU A 16 -1.22 -14.31 -7.13
C LEU A 16 -0.35 -15.12 -8.10
N ASN A 17 0.01 -14.53 -9.23
CA ASN A 17 0.91 -15.14 -10.21
C ASN A 17 2.32 -15.31 -9.63
N THR A 18 2.72 -14.39 -8.79
CA THR A 18 4.00 -14.46 -8.11
C THR A 18 3.80 -14.44 -6.59
N ALA A 19 4.40 -15.40 -5.90
CA ALA A 19 4.39 -15.43 -4.44
C ALA A 19 5.29 -14.31 -3.89
N GLY A 20 4.78 -13.53 -2.95
CA GLY A 20 5.51 -12.46 -2.29
C GLY A 20 5.22 -12.37 -0.80
N ALA A 21 6.05 -11.59 -0.11
CA ALA A 21 5.91 -11.25 1.30
C ALA A 21 5.82 -9.72 1.47
N TYR A 22 5.48 -9.27 2.68
CA TYR A 22 5.38 -7.84 3.01
C TYR A 22 4.48 -7.04 2.05
N VAL A 23 3.32 -7.60 1.77
CA VAL A 23 2.38 -7.09 0.77
C VAL A 23 1.68 -5.84 1.28
N ALA A 24 1.66 -4.80 0.44
CA ALA A 24 0.80 -3.64 0.61
C ALA A 24 -0.32 -3.66 -0.43
N GLY A 25 -1.44 -3.04 -0.14
CA GLY A 25 -2.53 -2.96 -1.11
C GLY A 25 -3.88 -2.68 -0.47
N GLY A 26 -4.91 -2.89 -1.23
CA GLY A 26 -6.29 -2.67 -0.80
C GLY A 26 -7.27 -2.91 -1.94
N GLY A 27 -8.52 -2.56 -1.72
CA GLY A 27 -9.57 -2.73 -2.70
C GLY A 27 -10.80 -3.44 -2.15
N THR A 28 -11.57 -3.98 -3.06
CA THR A 28 -12.76 -4.78 -2.78
C THR A 28 -12.55 -6.24 -3.17
N GLN A 29 -13.50 -7.11 -2.85
CA GLN A 29 -13.46 -8.53 -3.26
C GLN A 29 -13.52 -8.73 -4.79
N THR A 30 -13.92 -7.71 -5.53
CA THR A 30 -14.04 -7.78 -7.00
C THR A 30 -13.04 -6.90 -7.73
N SER A 31 -12.28 -6.07 -7.01
CA SER A 31 -11.33 -5.13 -7.61
C SER A 31 -10.31 -4.71 -6.55
N ALA A 32 -9.07 -5.17 -6.68
CA ALA A 32 -8.03 -4.91 -5.69
C ALA A 32 -6.64 -4.77 -6.32
N LEU A 33 -5.74 -4.17 -5.57
CA LEU A 33 -4.32 -4.06 -5.88
C LEU A 33 -3.50 -4.78 -4.83
N CYS A 34 -2.43 -5.40 -5.27
CA CYS A 34 -1.41 -6.02 -4.44
C CYS A 34 -0.04 -5.52 -4.91
N SER A 35 0.70 -4.88 -4.03
CA SER A 35 2.10 -4.53 -4.23
C SER A 35 2.95 -5.42 -3.34
N GLN A 36 3.90 -6.11 -3.93
CA GLN A 36 4.75 -7.06 -3.23
C GLN A 36 6.05 -6.41 -2.80
N GLY A 37 6.55 -6.85 -1.65
CA GLY A 37 7.88 -6.56 -1.13
C GLY A 37 8.70 -7.83 -0.97
N GLY A 38 9.81 -7.75 -0.24
CA GLY A 38 10.72 -8.86 0.00
C GLY A 38 11.70 -9.08 -1.16
N ASP A 39 11.94 -10.33 -1.50
CA ASP A 39 12.88 -10.71 -2.57
C ASP A 39 12.36 -10.40 -4.00
N ARG A 40 11.18 -9.86 -4.11
CA ARG A 40 10.48 -9.53 -5.36
C ARG A 40 10.09 -8.06 -5.41
N PRO A 41 11.08 -7.20 -5.59
CA PRO A 41 10.88 -5.77 -5.56
C PRO A 41 10.00 -5.28 -6.71
N ALA A 42 9.11 -4.35 -6.38
CA ALA A 42 8.29 -3.61 -7.32
C ALA A 42 7.23 -4.39 -8.11
N GLN A 43 7.06 -5.68 -7.86
CA GLN A 43 5.99 -6.44 -8.53
C GLN A 43 4.62 -6.07 -7.98
N ASN A 44 3.73 -5.74 -8.89
CA ASN A 44 2.37 -5.38 -8.57
C ASN A 44 1.40 -6.24 -9.37
N GLU A 45 0.31 -6.61 -8.74
CA GLU A 45 -0.75 -7.36 -9.38
C GLU A 45 -2.11 -6.71 -9.12
N SER A 46 -2.99 -6.75 -10.11
CA SER A 46 -4.36 -6.28 -10.04
C SER A 46 -5.34 -7.45 -10.05
N TRP A 47 -6.37 -7.39 -9.22
CA TRP A 47 -7.46 -8.34 -9.12
C TRP A 47 -8.71 -7.82 -9.79
N ASP A 48 -9.31 -8.61 -10.69
CA ASP A 48 -10.54 -8.27 -11.44
C ASP A 48 -11.80 -8.94 -10.90
N GLY A 49 -11.71 -9.59 -9.75
CA GLY A 49 -12.79 -10.40 -9.16
C GLY A 49 -12.68 -11.89 -9.49
N THR A 50 -11.78 -12.27 -10.40
CA THR A 50 -11.62 -13.66 -10.85
C THR A 50 -10.15 -14.09 -10.85
N SER A 51 -9.26 -13.23 -11.33
CA SER A 51 -7.84 -13.54 -11.52
C SER A 51 -6.95 -12.35 -11.17
N TRP A 52 -5.72 -12.67 -10.78
CA TRP A 52 -4.65 -11.70 -10.66
C TRP A 52 -3.92 -11.52 -11.99
N SER A 53 -3.61 -10.30 -12.33
CA SER A 53 -2.82 -9.94 -13.51
C SER A 53 -1.67 -9.03 -13.10
N GLU A 54 -0.48 -9.33 -13.60
CA GLU A 54 0.69 -8.48 -13.39
C GLU A 54 0.49 -7.13 -14.07
N ILE A 55 0.84 -6.06 -13.37
CA ILE A 55 0.76 -4.67 -13.84
C ILE A 55 2.12 -4.01 -13.77
N SER A 56 2.23 -2.75 -14.22
CA SER A 56 3.48 -2.00 -14.18
C SER A 56 4.09 -1.95 -12.79
N GLU A 57 5.41 -2.08 -12.75
CA GLU A 57 6.17 -1.92 -11.51
C GLU A 57 6.07 -0.48 -10.98
N GLN A 58 6.17 -0.33 -9.67
CA GLN A 58 6.34 0.97 -9.04
C GLN A 58 7.73 1.55 -9.39
N ASN A 59 7.87 2.87 -9.37
CA ASN A 59 9.12 3.53 -9.78
C ASN A 59 10.25 3.29 -8.77
N THR A 60 9.93 3.13 -7.50
CA THR A 60 10.93 2.92 -6.45
C THR A 60 10.67 1.61 -5.72
N TYR A 61 11.65 0.73 -5.77
CA TYR A 61 11.64 -0.50 -4.98
C TYR A 61 11.63 -0.21 -3.48
N ARG A 62 10.75 -0.88 -2.75
CA ARG A 62 10.71 -0.81 -1.28
C ARG A 62 9.90 -1.95 -0.68
N ASP A 63 10.34 -2.38 0.49
CA ASP A 63 9.66 -3.35 1.33
C ASP A 63 8.80 -2.69 2.39
N GLN A 64 7.92 -3.45 3.02
CA GLN A 64 7.20 -3.04 4.22
C GLN A 64 6.49 -1.69 4.06
N SER A 65 6.00 -1.43 2.86
CA SER A 65 5.24 -0.22 2.52
C SER A 65 3.85 -0.26 3.14
N GLY A 66 3.24 0.92 3.31
CA GLY A 66 1.81 1.05 3.47
C GLY A 66 1.11 1.10 2.12
N GLY A 67 -0.16 0.76 2.11
CA GLY A 67 -0.96 0.85 0.89
C GLY A 67 -2.42 1.20 1.17
N SER A 68 -3.04 1.84 0.21
CA SER A 68 -4.48 2.13 0.17
C SER A 68 -4.97 1.99 -1.26
N ALA A 69 -6.06 1.29 -1.46
CA ALA A 69 -6.71 1.21 -2.76
C ALA A 69 -8.22 1.06 -2.58
N ASP A 70 -9.00 1.69 -3.44
CA ASP A 70 -10.43 1.48 -3.54
C ASP A 70 -10.80 0.49 -4.65
N SER A 71 -9.89 0.28 -5.58
CA SER A 71 -10.07 -0.58 -6.74
C SER A 71 -8.72 -1.00 -7.34
N ASN A 72 -8.76 -1.84 -8.36
CA ASN A 72 -7.57 -2.23 -9.13
C ASN A 72 -7.04 -1.13 -10.08
N VAL A 73 -7.70 0.02 -10.14
CA VAL A 73 -7.31 1.16 -11.00
C VAL A 73 -7.00 2.43 -10.20
N SER A 74 -7.07 2.38 -8.88
CA SER A 74 -6.82 3.55 -8.03
C SER A 74 -6.22 3.12 -6.69
N GLY A 75 -4.99 3.50 -6.42
CA GLY A 75 -4.28 3.13 -5.19
C GLY A 75 -3.09 4.01 -4.89
N LEU A 76 -2.63 3.92 -3.66
CA LEU A 76 -1.41 4.53 -3.14
C LEU A 76 -0.53 3.48 -2.51
N ILE A 77 0.77 3.64 -2.67
CA ILE A 77 1.80 2.95 -1.89
C ILE A 77 2.70 4.03 -1.30
N TYR A 78 2.94 3.96 -0.01
CA TYR A 78 3.67 5.00 0.70
C TYR A 78 4.61 4.41 1.76
N ALA A 79 5.64 5.17 2.10
CA ALA A 79 6.67 4.76 3.06
C ALA A 79 7.39 3.47 2.63
N GLY A 80 7.92 2.74 3.57
CA GLY A 80 8.58 1.46 3.33
C GLY A 80 10.09 1.52 3.54
N GLU A 81 10.72 0.40 3.26
CA GLU A 81 12.17 0.24 3.40
C GLU A 81 12.81 0.07 2.02
N ALA A 82 13.50 1.12 1.58
CA ALA A 82 14.41 1.09 0.43
C ALA A 82 15.78 1.48 0.97
N PRO A 83 16.46 0.60 1.73
CA PRO A 83 17.45 0.97 2.77
C PRO A 83 18.13 2.33 2.55
N PRO A 84 17.94 3.32 3.46
CA PRO A 84 17.11 3.31 4.68
C PRO A 84 15.61 3.44 4.42
N VAL A 85 14.79 3.54 5.50
CA VAL A 85 13.35 3.81 5.39
C VAL A 85 13.08 5.10 4.61
N THR A 86 11.97 5.14 3.87
CA THR A 86 11.66 6.24 2.93
C THR A 86 10.35 6.93 3.25
N THR A 87 10.19 8.14 2.68
CA THR A 87 8.96 8.93 2.69
C THR A 87 8.16 8.75 1.40
N ILE A 88 8.76 8.17 0.37
CA ILE A 88 8.22 8.15 -1.00
C ILE A 88 6.79 7.64 -1.03
N THR A 89 5.96 8.34 -1.79
CA THR A 89 4.57 7.98 -2.05
C THR A 89 4.34 7.92 -3.55
N GLU A 90 3.75 6.84 -4.02
CA GLU A 90 3.37 6.65 -5.42
C GLU A 90 1.89 6.34 -5.54
N ALA A 91 1.26 6.97 -6.55
CA ALA A 91 -0.14 6.80 -6.89
C ALA A 91 -0.28 5.96 -8.16
N TRP A 92 -1.22 5.02 -8.14
CA TRP A 92 -1.64 4.21 -9.27
C TRP A 92 -2.93 4.76 -9.87
N ASN A 93 -2.95 4.94 -11.20
CA ASN A 93 -4.10 5.47 -11.94
C ASN A 93 -4.77 4.44 -12.88
N GLY A 94 -4.46 3.16 -12.72
CA GLY A 94 -4.94 2.08 -13.58
C GLY A 94 -4.00 1.74 -14.74
N THR A 95 -2.95 2.55 -14.97
CA THR A 95 -2.02 2.35 -16.10
C THR A 95 -0.56 2.54 -15.68
N THR A 96 -0.28 3.54 -14.86
CA THR A 96 1.09 3.90 -14.46
C THR A 96 1.13 4.31 -12.98
N TRP A 97 2.28 4.07 -12.37
CA TRP A 97 2.66 4.64 -11.09
C TRP A 97 3.27 6.02 -11.29
N THR A 98 2.90 6.96 -10.44
CA THR A 98 3.43 8.33 -10.45
C THR A 98 3.81 8.72 -9.03
N GLU A 99 5.03 9.23 -8.84
CA GLU A 99 5.45 9.80 -7.57
C GLU A 99 4.62 11.05 -7.28
N VAL A 100 4.13 11.14 -6.07
CA VAL A 100 3.30 12.23 -5.56
C VAL A 100 3.92 12.79 -4.29
N ALA A 101 3.23 13.70 -3.56
CA ALA A 101 3.80 14.28 -2.35
C ALA A 101 4.15 13.21 -1.31
N ASP A 102 5.33 13.29 -0.79
CA ASP A 102 5.89 12.36 0.19
C ASP A 102 5.24 12.48 1.58
N MET A 103 5.38 11.44 2.37
CA MET A 103 5.10 11.51 3.81
C MET A 103 6.08 12.49 4.49
N GLY A 104 5.64 13.09 5.60
CA GLY A 104 6.49 14.00 6.39
C GLY A 104 7.59 13.26 7.16
N THR A 105 7.41 11.97 7.46
CA THR A 105 8.36 11.17 8.25
C THR A 105 8.64 9.83 7.58
N ALA A 106 9.91 9.59 7.26
CA ALA A 106 10.37 8.31 6.71
C ALA A 106 10.14 7.17 7.71
N ARG A 107 9.55 6.08 7.26
CA ARG A 107 9.24 4.91 8.08
C ARG A 107 8.94 3.66 7.25
N SER A 108 9.18 2.50 7.81
CA SER A 108 8.56 1.27 7.33
C SER A 108 7.32 0.98 8.17
N LEU A 109 6.28 0.47 7.55
CA LEU A 109 5.01 0.23 8.23
C LEU A 109 4.90 -1.21 8.76
N GLY A 110 5.84 -2.07 8.36
CA GLY A 110 5.85 -3.46 8.81
C GLY A 110 4.57 -4.20 8.43
N SER A 111 4.48 -5.44 8.85
CA SER A 111 3.25 -6.21 8.70
C SER A 111 2.20 -5.72 9.70
N GLY A 112 1.26 -4.90 9.28
CA GLY A 112 0.06 -4.65 10.06
C GLY A 112 -0.43 -3.21 10.24
N ALA A 113 0.29 -2.21 9.77
CA ALA A 113 -0.17 -0.82 9.85
C ALA A 113 -0.61 -0.28 8.48
N THR A 114 -1.30 -1.06 7.74
CA THR A 114 -2.04 -0.56 6.59
C THR A 114 -3.32 0.07 7.11
N GLY A 115 -3.28 1.35 7.36
CA GLY A 115 -4.50 2.14 7.47
C GLY A 115 -5.19 2.15 6.10
N GLY A 116 -5.62 0.98 5.66
CA GLY A 116 -6.34 0.81 4.41
C GLY A 116 -7.74 1.37 4.58
N GLN A 117 -7.86 2.66 4.47
CA GLN A 117 -9.14 3.25 4.15
C GLN A 117 -9.33 3.15 2.65
N SER A 118 -10.50 2.78 2.25
CA SER A 118 -10.97 2.64 0.88
C SER A 118 -11.07 4.00 0.15
N GLY A 119 -9.97 4.77 0.18
CA GLY A 119 -9.89 6.07 -0.48
C GLY A 119 -9.13 6.04 -1.80
N GLY A 120 -8.57 4.90 -2.16
CA GLY A 120 -7.77 4.75 -3.37
C GLY A 120 -6.59 5.72 -3.39
N ALA A 121 -6.32 6.29 -4.56
CA ALA A 121 -5.31 7.33 -4.73
C ALA A 121 -5.75 8.71 -4.20
N SER A 122 -6.98 8.86 -3.70
CA SER A 122 -7.51 10.16 -3.27
C SER A 122 -7.39 10.40 -1.77
N SER A 123 -7.34 9.40 -0.94
CA SER A 123 -7.15 9.56 0.51
C SER A 123 -6.54 8.31 1.15
N ALA A 124 -5.67 8.53 2.14
CA ALA A 124 -5.08 7.46 2.92
C ALA A 124 -4.68 7.97 4.32
N LEU A 125 -4.51 7.05 5.24
CA LEU A 125 -4.04 7.33 6.58
C LEU A 125 -2.83 6.43 6.89
N GLY A 126 -1.67 7.03 7.12
CA GLY A 126 -0.46 6.34 7.56
C GLY A 126 -0.32 6.41 9.08
N VAL A 127 -0.33 5.27 9.75
CA VAL A 127 -0.35 5.19 11.21
C VAL A 127 0.85 4.43 11.74
N GLY A 128 1.59 5.03 12.66
CA GLY A 128 2.69 4.37 13.36
C GLY A 128 3.84 3.98 12.41
N GLY A 129 4.52 2.90 12.72
CA GLY A 129 5.62 2.35 11.94
C GLY A 129 6.97 2.39 12.64
N GLN A 130 8.01 2.00 11.93
CA GLN A 130 9.39 1.95 12.40
C GLN A 130 10.23 2.99 11.65
N ILE A 131 10.87 3.90 12.39
CA ILE A 131 11.68 5.01 11.84
C ILE A 131 13.18 4.68 11.78
N ALA A 132 13.63 3.68 12.53
CA ALA A 132 15.00 3.16 12.54
C ALA A 132 14.98 1.77 13.19
N PRO A 133 16.04 0.96 13.06
CA PRO A 133 16.10 -0.33 13.73
C PRO A 133 15.80 -0.22 15.24
N GLY A 134 14.72 -0.88 15.68
CA GLY A 134 14.25 -0.85 17.07
C GLY A 134 13.48 0.40 17.49
N ALA A 135 13.44 1.46 16.70
CA ALA A 135 12.72 2.69 17.02
C ALA A 135 11.35 2.72 16.33
N ARG A 136 10.29 2.91 17.09
CA ARG A 136 8.90 3.00 16.61
C ARG A 136 8.35 4.40 16.80
N THR A 137 7.38 4.77 15.99
CA THR A 137 6.66 6.05 16.09
C THR A 137 5.16 5.80 16.25
N GLY A 138 4.49 6.71 16.94
CA GLY A 138 3.02 6.77 17.01
C GLY A 138 2.43 7.84 16.09
N LEU A 139 3.24 8.45 15.23
CA LEU A 139 2.78 9.50 14.32
C LEU A 139 1.72 8.98 13.36
N THR A 140 0.74 9.84 13.09
CA THR A 140 -0.31 9.60 12.11
C THR A 140 -0.25 10.70 11.07
N GLU A 141 -0.27 10.34 9.80
CA GLU A 141 -0.27 11.27 8.68
C GLU A 141 -1.42 10.95 7.75
N GLU A 142 -2.09 12.01 7.28
CA GLU A 142 -3.21 11.92 6.35
C GLU A 142 -2.76 12.33 4.96
N TRP A 143 -3.14 11.54 3.96
CA TRP A 143 -3.01 11.88 2.55
C TRP A 143 -4.37 12.31 2.00
N VAL A 144 -4.40 13.44 1.27
CA VAL A 144 -5.59 13.92 0.55
C VAL A 144 -5.15 14.44 -0.82
N ALA A 145 -5.63 13.83 -1.89
CA ALA A 145 -5.21 14.14 -3.26
C ALA A 145 -5.69 15.49 -3.80
N ALA A 146 -6.72 16.08 -3.22
CA ALA A 146 -7.37 17.27 -3.80
C ALA A 146 -6.57 18.57 -3.69
N ASP A 147 -5.66 18.65 -2.71
CA ASP A 147 -4.84 19.86 -2.50
C ASP A 147 -3.59 19.45 -1.73
N ILE A 148 -2.55 19.01 -2.37
CA ILE A 148 -1.24 18.65 -1.83
C ILE A 148 -1.00 19.24 -0.42
N GLN A 149 -1.67 18.70 0.59
CA GLN A 149 -1.57 19.14 1.97
C GLN A 149 -1.32 17.91 2.85
N VAL A 150 -0.07 17.64 3.16
CA VAL A 150 0.27 16.75 4.27
C VAL A 150 -0.15 17.43 5.57
N LYS A 151 -1.23 16.96 6.17
CA LYS A 151 -1.66 17.43 7.49
C LYS A 151 -1.09 16.50 8.55
N THR A 152 -0.08 16.95 9.26
CA THR A 152 0.42 16.26 10.45
C THR A 152 -0.58 16.48 11.58
N LEU A 153 -1.27 15.42 11.98
CA LEU A 153 -2.12 15.45 13.16
C LEU A 153 -1.25 15.16 14.38
N THR A 154 -0.87 16.19 15.09
CA THR A 154 -0.24 16.05 16.42
C THR A 154 -1.34 15.81 17.44
N THR A 155 -1.38 14.61 18.03
CA THR A 155 -2.16 14.37 19.24
C THR A 155 -1.39 14.94 20.43
N SER A 156 -2.00 15.88 21.13
CA SER A 156 -1.60 16.35 22.45
C SER A 156 -1.87 15.30 23.53
#